data_12c78d070e6cb62fe09b3572ab5d0433
#
_entry.id   12c78d070e6cb62fe09b3572ab5d0433
#
_cell.length_a   1.000
_cell.length_b   1.000
_cell.length_c   1.000
_cell.angle_alpha   90.00
_cell.angle_beta   90.00
_cell.angle_gamma   90.00
#
_symmetry.space_group_name_H-M   'P 1'
#
loop_
_entity.id
_entity.type
_entity.pdbx_description
1 polymer ?
#
loop_
_entity_poly.entity_id
_entity_poly.type
_entity_poly.pdbx_seq_one_letter_code
_entity_poly.pdbx_strand_id
1 'polypeptide(L)'
;MALPFSFLVALVVLSCSSLSSLGCDLPQTHGLFAWRALMLLGQMRRMSASSCDKYTSDFAFPKAVLDGKQLQKAQALSVIHVMNQKIFHLFCTEASSAAWNETLLEEFCSGVSEQLTDLDACTMQKAAGAETPLTKVDSILRNYFQRISLYLQEKQYSPCAWEIVRAEIMKALYSSTTLQESLRRKK
;
A
#
# COMPACT_ATOMS: atom_id res chain seq x y z
N MET A 1 13.66 -19.62 -51.11
CA MET A 1 13.83 -18.18 -50.90
C MET A 1 13.88 -17.96 -49.37
N ALA A 2 15.08 -17.74 -48.85
CA ALA A 2 15.27 -17.53 -47.41
C ALA A 2 14.99 -16.05 -47.10
N LEU A 3 14.08 -15.77 -46.22
CA LEU A 3 13.86 -14.43 -45.72
C LEU A 3 15.13 -13.92 -45.02
N PRO A 4 15.61 -12.71 -45.32
CA PRO A 4 16.83 -12.20 -44.73
C PRO A 4 16.69 -12.10 -43.21
N PHE A 5 17.71 -12.55 -42.51
CA PHE A 5 17.80 -12.61 -41.05
C PHE A 5 17.40 -11.30 -40.34
N SER A 6 17.61 -10.16 -41.00
CA SER A 6 17.17 -8.82 -40.54
C SER A 6 15.67 -8.66 -40.38
N PHE A 7 14.85 -9.33 -41.20
CA PHE A 7 13.39 -9.29 -41.08
C PHE A 7 12.87 -10.08 -39.89
N LEU A 8 13.51 -11.21 -39.57
CA LEU A 8 13.17 -12.00 -38.38
C LEU A 8 13.52 -11.27 -37.09
N VAL A 9 14.67 -10.59 -37.05
CA VAL A 9 15.06 -9.77 -35.88
C VAL A 9 14.12 -8.58 -35.71
N ALA A 10 13.70 -7.88 -36.77
CA ALA A 10 12.75 -6.78 -36.71
C ALA A 10 11.36 -7.24 -36.22
N LEU A 11 10.89 -8.42 -36.64
CA LEU A 11 9.63 -9.00 -36.18
C LEU A 11 9.66 -9.39 -34.69
N VAL A 12 10.78 -9.92 -34.20
CA VAL A 12 10.96 -10.26 -32.78
C VAL A 12 11.01 -9.00 -31.93
N VAL A 13 11.70 -7.93 -32.38
CA VAL A 13 11.77 -6.65 -31.67
C VAL A 13 10.39 -5.97 -31.63
N LEU A 14 9.63 -6.01 -32.73
CA LEU A 14 8.26 -5.47 -32.79
C LEU A 14 7.30 -6.27 -31.92
N SER A 15 7.43 -7.59 -31.82
CA SER A 15 6.62 -8.42 -30.92
C SER A 15 6.94 -8.17 -29.45
N CYS A 16 8.20 -7.92 -29.08
CA CYS A 16 8.60 -7.55 -27.73
C CYS A 16 8.09 -6.14 -27.34
N SER A 17 8.07 -5.19 -28.28
CA SER A 17 7.56 -3.83 -27.99
C SER A 17 6.04 -3.78 -27.82
N SER A 18 5.29 -4.67 -28.47
CA SER A 18 3.83 -4.73 -28.31
C SER A 18 3.36 -5.44 -27.03
N LEU A 19 4.23 -6.24 -26.39
CA LEU A 19 3.95 -6.84 -25.08
C LEU A 19 4.10 -5.84 -23.92
N SER A 20 4.77 -4.71 -24.13
CA SER A 20 4.99 -3.67 -23.10
C SER A 20 3.77 -2.74 -22.87
N SER A 21 2.73 -2.82 -23.70
CA SER A 21 1.52 -1.99 -23.56
C SER A 21 0.40 -2.66 -22.76
N LEU A 22 0.59 -3.90 -22.33
CA LEU A 22 -0.32 -4.56 -21.39
C LEU A 22 -0.15 -3.86 -20.04
N GLY A 23 -1.12 -2.99 -19.71
CA GLY A 23 -1.16 -2.23 -18.47
C GLY A 23 -0.90 -3.15 -17.29
N CYS A 24 -0.08 -2.70 -16.36
CA CYS A 24 0.26 -3.45 -15.15
C CYS A 24 -0.99 -4.04 -14.50
N ASP A 25 -1.16 -5.35 -14.65
CA ASP A 25 -2.13 -6.11 -13.91
C ASP A 25 -1.47 -6.54 -12.61
N LEU A 26 -1.90 -5.92 -11.51
CA LEU A 26 -1.48 -6.39 -10.19
C LEU A 26 -1.72 -7.90 -10.09
N PRO A 27 -0.71 -8.70 -9.74
CA PRO A 27 -0.89 -10.12 -9.50
C PRO A 27 -2.06 -10.37 -8.55
N GLN A 28 -2.74 -11.51 -8.69
CA GLN A 28 -3.82 -11.88 -7.76
C GLN A 28 -3.33 -11.97 -6.30
N THR A 29 -2.04 -12.18 -6.11
CA THR A 29 -1.31 -12.19 -4.83
C THR A 29 -1.48 -10.90 -4.02
N HIS A 30 -1.63 -9.74 -4.66
CA HIS A 30 -1.82 -8.46 -3.94
C HIS A 30 -3.09 -8.41 -3.08
N GLY A 31 -4.19 -9.01 -3.55
CA GLY A 31 -5.41 -9.11 -2.74
C GLY A 31 -5.23 -10.02 -1.53
N LEU A 32 -4.52 -11.14 -1.71
CA LEU A 32 -4.21 -12.09 -0.65
C LEU A 32 -3.26 -11.47 0.39
N PHE A 33 -2.28 -10.67 -0.06
CA PHE A 33 -1.37 -9.99 0.83
C PHE A 33 -2.09 -9.01 1.77
N ALA A 34 -2.97 -8.17 1.25
CA ALA A 34 -3.69 -7.19 2.08
C ALA A 34 -4.55 -7.88 3.17
N TRP A 35 -5.16 -9.03 2.86
CA TRP A 35 -5.85 -9.85 3.86
C TRP A 35 -4.89 -10.45 4.88
N ARG A 36 -3.72 -10.96 4.44
CA ARG A 36 -2.68 -11.48 5.34
C ARG A 36 -2.17 -10.39 6.28
N ALA A 37 -1.91 -9.18 5.77
CA ALA A 37 -1.50 -8.04 6.58
C ALA A 37 -2.55 -7.67 7.65
N LEU A 38 -3.85 -7.70 7.31
CA LEU A 38 -4.94 -7.51 8.25
C LEU A 38 -4.98 -8.59 9.34
N MET A 39 -4.78 -9.85 8.96
CA MET A 39 -4.71 -10.97 9.92
C MET A 39 -3.52 -10.81 10.87
N LEU A 40 -2.34 -10.49 10.36
CA LEU A 40 -1.14 -10.28 11.18
C LEU A 40 -1.32 -9.12 12.16
N LEU A 41 -1.84 -7.98 11.71
CA LEU A 41 -2.18 -6.87 12.61
C LEU A 41 -3.22 -7.28 13.65
N GLY A 42 -4.19 -8.13 13.29
CA GLY A 42 -5.16 -8.70 14.23
C GLY A 42 -4.49 -9.53 15.33
N GLN A 43 -3.52 -10.38 14.95
CA GLN A 43 -2.76 -11.22 15.86
C GLN A 43 -1.77 -10.43 16.74
N MET A 44 -1.25 -9.30 16.23
CA MET A 44 -0.39 -8.38 16.99
C MET A 44 -1.12 -7.68 18.15
N ARG A 45 -2.44 -7.79 18.24
CA ARG A 45 -3.23 -7.20 19.33
C ARG A 45 -2.73 -7.70 20.68
N ARG A 46 -2.33 -6.76 21.56
CA ARG A 46 -1.81 -7.06 22.91
C ARG A 46 -2.80 -6.77 24.02
N MET A 47 -3.74 -5.85 23.81
CA MET A 47 -4.67 -5.43 24.82
C MET A 47 -6.05 -5.12 24.25
N SER A 48 -7.05 -5.03 25.13
CA SER A 48 -8.40 -4.63 24.70
C SER A 48 -8.44 -3.15 24.32
N ALA A 49 -9.18 -2.81 23.27
CA ALA A 49 -9.42 -1.42 22.90
C ALA A 49 -10.03 -0.61 24.06
N SER A 50 -10.93 -1.24 24.86
CA SER A 50 -11.53 -0.61 26.03
C SER A 50 -10.54 -0.25 27.14
N SER A 51 -9.39 -0.91 27.19
CA SER A 51 -8.31 -0.56 28.13
C SER A 51 -7.57 0.73 27.72
N CYS A 52 -7.74 1.16 26.47
CA CYS A 52 -7.06 2.30 25.88
C CYS A 52 -8.00 3.44 25.50
N ASP A 53 -9.23 3.49 26.04
CA ASP A 53 -10.25 4.51 25.69
C ASP A 53 -9.74 5.95 25.83
N LYS A 54 -8.89 6.22 26.83
CA LYS A 54 -8.28 7.55 27.06
C LYS A 54 -7.26 7.94 25.99
N TYR A 55 -6.86 7.00 25.13
CA TYR A 55 -5.91 7.19 24.05
C TYR A 55 -6.57 7.32 22.67
N THR A 56 -7.91 7.24 22.60
CA THR A 56 -8.64 7.39 21.33
C THR A 56 -8.33 8.73 20.69
N SER A 57 -8.15 8.72 19.37
CA SER A 57 -7.89 9.92 18.57
C SER A 57 -8.56 9.78 17.21
N ASP A 58 -9.08 10.90 16.69
CA ASP A 58 -9.53 10.95 15.30
C ASP A 58 -8.39 11.45 14.41
N PHE A 59 -7.86 10.54 13.58
CA PHE A 59 -6.81 10.87 12.62
C PHE A 59 -7.35 11.47 11.32
N ALA A 60 -8.63 11.77 11.23
CA ALA A 60 -9.30 12.27 10.03
C ALA A 60 -9.01 11.37 8.81
N PHE A 61 -9.41 10.11 8.90
CA PHE A 61 -9.20 9.11 7.86
C PHE A 61 -9.75 9.57 6.50
N PRO A 62 -8.93 9.55 5.42
CA PRO A 62 -9.28 10.15 4.14
C PRO A 62 -10.19 9.25 3.29
N LYS A 63 -11.40 8.98 3.73
CA LYS A 63 -12.37 8.09 3.03
C LYS A 63 -12.58 8.46 1.56
N ALA A 64 -12.68 9.75 1.25
CA ALA A 64 -12.95 10.23 -0.10
C ALA A 64 -11.84 9.87 -1.11
N VAL A 65 -10.59 9.75 -0.64
CA VAL A 65 -9.44 9.36 -1.48
C VAL A 65 -9.45 7.87 -1.77
N LEU A 66 -10.00 7.07 -0.84
CA LEU A 66 -10.02 5.62 -0.91
C LEU A 66 -11.34 5.08 -1.50
N ASP A 67 -12.33 5.94 -1.73
CA ASP A 67 -13.54 5.57 -2.47
C ASP A 67 -13.23 5.47 -3.96
N GLY A 68 -12.84 4.29 -4.41
CA GLY A 68 -12.33 3.99 -5.75
C GLY A 68 -13.29 4.23 -6.91
N LYS A 69 -14.49 4.80 -6.67
CA LYS A 69 -15.48 5.07 -7.72
C LYS A 69 -14.99 6.11 -8.73
N GLN A 70 -14.18 7.07 -8.29
CA GLN A 70 -13.71 8.19 -9.11
C GLN A 70 -12.24 8.06 -9.57
N LEU A 71 -11.49 7.07 -9.05
CA LEU A 71 -10.08 6.92 -9.37
C LEU A 71 -9.88 6.10 -10.65
N GLN A 72 -9.00 6.61 -11.51
CA GLN A 72 -8.45 5.82 -12.61
C GLN A 72 -7.50 4.75 -12.06
N LYS A 73 -7.29 3.66 -12.82
CA LYS A 73 -6.43 2.54 -12.39
C LYS A 73 -5.04 3.01 -11.94
N ALA A 74 -4.41 3.91 -12.69
CA ALA A 74 -3.10 4.44 -12.37
C ALA A 74 -3.08 5.22 -11.04
N GLN A 75 -4.10 6.03 -10.80
CA GLN A 75 -4.24 6.81 -9.57
C GLN A 75 -4.47 5.90 -8.37
N ALA A 76 -5.33 4.89 -8.51
CA ALA A 76 -5.59 3.94 -7.44
C ALA A 76 -4.34 3.13 -7.06
N LEU A 77 -3.54 2.69 -8.05
CA LEU A 77 -2.27 2.01 -7.80
C LEU A 77 -1.28 2.90 -7.02
N SER A 78 -1.21 4.17 -7.38
CA SER A 78 -0.36 5.13 -6.69
C SER A 78 -0.84 5.41 -5.25
N VAL A 79 -2.15 5.48 -5.01
CA VAL A 79 -2.73 5.56 -3.66
C VAL A 79 -2.31 4.36 -2.81
N ILE A 80 -2.45 3.15 -3.36
CA ILE A 80 -2.08 1.91 -2.68
C ILE A 80 -0.57 1.89 -2.38
N HIS A 81 0.26 2.31 -3.34
CA HIS A 81 1.71 2.41 -3.18
C HIS A 81 2.09 3.35 -2.04
N VAL A 82 1.59 4.60 -2.06
CA VAL A 82 1.88 5.60 -1.01
C VAL A 82 1.41 5.12 0.36
N MET A 83 0.22 4.50 0.44
CA MET A 83 -0.25 3.91 1.70
C MET A 83 0.69 2.85 2.25
N ASN A 84 1.09 1.87 1.41
CA ASN A 84 2.00 0.81 1.85
C ASN A 84 3.36 1.36 2.26
N GLN A 85 3.90 2.33 1.52
CA GLN A 85 5.14 3.01 1.88
C GLN A 85 5.04 3.68 3.26
N LYS A 86 3.93 4.38 3.54
CA LYS A 86 3.74 5.03 4.84
C LYS A 86 3.52 4.03 5.97
N ILE A 87 2.80 2.94 5.73
CA ILE A 87 2.61 1.85 6.69
C ILE A 87 3.96 1.19 6.99
N PHE A 88 4.78 0.92 5.98
CA PHE A 88 6.13 0.38 6.16
C PHE A 88 6.98 1.29 7.04
N HIS A 89 7.05 2.58 6.72
CA HIS A 89 7.82 3.55 7.52
C HIS A 89 7.30 3.72 8.96
N LEU A 90 6.03 3.41 9.20
CA LEU A 90 5.44 3.50 10.54
C LEU A 90 5.76 2.27 11.39
N PHE A 91 5.61 1.06 10.82
CA PHE A 91 5.71 -0.21 11.55
C PHE A 91 7.09 -0.87 11.49
N CYS A 92 7.85 -0.66 10.42
CA CYS A 92 9.11 -1.38 10.21
C CYS A 92 10.32 -0.54 10.68
N THR A 93 10.26 -0.10 11.93
CA THR A 93 11.27 0.74 12.60
C THR A 93 11.63 0.16 13.97
N GLU A 94 12.77 0.55 14.51
CA GLU A 94 13.18 0.15 15.87
C GLU A 94 12.14 0.57 16.94
N ALA A 95 11.52 1.74 16.77
CA ALA A 95 10.51 2.22 17.73
C ALA A 95 9.28 1.31 17.80
N SER A 96 8.95 0.59 16.73
CA SER A 96 7.83 -0.34 16.69
C SER A 96 8.22 -1.74 17.16
N SER A 97 9.47 -2.16 17.01
CA SER A 97 9.93 -3.51 17.38
C SER A 97 9.74 -3.81 18.87
N ALA A 98 9.92 -2.82 19.74
CA ALA A 98 9.64 -2.96 21.17
C ALA A 98 8.14 -3.09 21.50
N ALA A 99 7.25 -2.68 20.60
CA ALA A 99 5.81 -2.68 20.83
C ALA A 99 5.14 -4.03 20.49
N TRP A 100 5.72 -4.82 19.59
CA TRP A 100 5.08 -5.98 18.98
C TRP A 100 5.85 -7.29 19.19
N ASN A 101 5.19 -8.41 18.90
CA ASN A 101 5.88 -9.69 18.76
C ASN A 101 6.77 -9.62 17.51
N GLU A 102 8.06 -9.92 17.68
CA GLU A 102 9.09 -9.81 16.65
C GLU A 102 8.74 -10.62 15.38
N THR A 103 8.36 -11.88 15.56
CA THR A 103 8.02 -12.76 14.42
C THR A 103 6.84 -12.22 13.60
N LEU A 104 5.77 -11.76 14.27
CA LEU A 104 4.60 -11.21 13.60
C LEU A 104 4.93 -9.88 12.89
N LEU A 105 5.76 -9.04 13.52
CA LEU A 105 6.20 -7.79 12.93
C LEU A 105 7.09 -8.02 11.70
N GLU A 106 8.04 -8.96 11.80
CA GLU A 106 8.93 -9.32 10.70
C GLU A 106 8.13 -9.87 9.50
N GLU A 107 7.19 -10.76 9.75
CA GLU A 107 6.30 -11.31 8.72
C GLU A 107 5.44 -10.22 8.07
N PHE A 108 4.92 -9.28 8.86
CA PHE A 108 4.17 -8.14 8.37
C PHE A 108 5.04 -7.22 7.50
N CYS A 109 6.22 -6.85 7.96
CA CYS A 109 7.15 -5.96 7.26
C CYS A 109 7.68 -6.58 5.97
N SER A 110 8.01 -7.87 5.98
CA SER A 110 8.43 -8.61 4.79
C SER A 110 7.35 -8.58 3.71
N GLY A 111 6.10 -8.85 4.09
CA GLY A 111 5.00 -8.81 3.14
C GLY A 111 4.71 -7.41 2.59
N VAL A 112 4.77 -6.35 3.42
CA VAL A 112 4.60 -4.96 2.93
C VAL A 112 5.73 -4.59 1.97
N SER A 113 6.97 -5.01 2.24
CA SER A 113 8.13 -4.78 1.38
C SER A 113 7.99 -5.47 0.02
N GLU A 114 7.53 -6.73 0.00
CA GLU A 114 7.25 -7.46 -1.23
C GLU A 114 6.19 -6.75 -2.07
N GLN A 115 5.10 -6.31 -1.45
CA GLN A 115 4.05 -5.57 -2.14
C GLN A 115 4.55 -4.23 -2.71
N LEU A 116 5.43 -3.52 -2.00
CA LEU A 116 6.03 -2.29 -2.49
C LEU A 116 6.89 -2.56 -3.73
N THR A 117 7.70 -3.61 -3.72
CA THR A 117 8.54 -4.01 -4.86
C THR A 117 7.69 -4.26 -6.12
N ASP A 118 6.58 -4.98 -5.98
CA ASP A 118 5.66 -5.25 -7.08
C ASP A 118 4.98 -3.96 -7.60
N LEU A 119 4.59 -3.07 -6.69
CA LEU A 119 3.99 -1.78 -7.05
C LEU A 119 4.99 -0.84 -7.72
N ASP A 120 6.26 -0.83 -7.29
CA ASP A 120 7.33 -0.06 -7.91
C ASP A 120 7.56 -0.51 -9.34
N ALA A 121 7.64 -1.81 -9.59
CA ALA A 121 7.75 -2.37 -10.94
C ALA A 121 6.58 -1.91 -11.84
N CYS A 122 5.37 -1.83 -11.29
CA CYS A 122 4.18 -1.34 -12.00
C CYS A 122 4.19 0.16 -12.27
N THR A 123 4.70 0.96 -11.36
CA THR A 123 4.70 2.44 -11.48
C THR A 123 5.81 2.91 -12.40
N MET A 124 6.98 2.27 -12.38
CA MET A 124 8.10 2.59 -13.27
C MET A 124 7.76 2.37 -14.76
N GLN A 125 6.98 1.35 -15.09
CA GLN A 125 6.52 1.11 -16.46
C GLN A 125 5.63 2.24 -17.01
N LYS A 126 4.97 3.01 -16.14
CA LYS A 126 4.03 4.09 -16.52
C LYS A 126 4.65 5.49 -16.52
N ALA A 127 5.75 5.71 -15.82
CA ALA A 127 6.41 7.01 -15.72
C ALA A 127 6.94 7.54 -17.06
N ALA A 128 7.02 6.68 -18.09
CA ALA A 128 7.44 7.06 -19.44
C ALA A 128 6.36 7.85 -20.24
N GLY A 129 5.16 8.11 -19.71
CA GLY A 129 4.10 8.65 -20.56
C GLY A 129 3.07 9.63 -19.99
N ALA A 130 2.98 9.90 -18.69
CA ALA A 130 1.97 10.84 -18.19
C ALA A 130 2.30 11.38 -16.80
N GLU A 131 2.48 12.69 -16.70
CA GLU A 131 2.37 13.42 -15.43
C GLU A 131 0.92 13.34 -14.94
N THR A 132 0.66 12.52 -13.92
CA THR A 132 -0.66 12.46 -13.28
C THR A 132 -0.72 13.46 -12.13
N PRO A 133 -1.82 14.20 -11.93
CA PRO A 133 -2.01 15.11 -10.80
C PRO A 133 -2.24 14.32 -9.49
N LEU A 134 -1.22 13.59 -9.07
CA LEU A 134 -1.17 12.81 -7.82
C LEU A 134 -0.88 13.68 -6.60
N THR A 135 -0.41 14.91 -6.82
CA THR A 135 0.04 15.82 -5.77
C THR A 135 -0.98 16.04 -4.67
N LYS A 136 -2.27 16.16 -5.02
CA LYS A 136 -3.33 16.38 -4.01
C LYS A 136 -3.60 15.14 -3.14
N VAL A 137 -3.67 13.96 -3.77
CA VAL A 137 -3.94 12.70 -3.07
C VAL A 137 -2.76 12.33 -2.17
N ASP A 138 -1.54 12.48 -2.67
CA ASP A 138 -0.32 12.24 -1.93
C ASP A 138 -0.21 13.17 -0.71
N SER A 139 -0.51 14.46 -0.87
CA SER A 139 -0.50 15.41 0.25
C SER A 139 -1.54 15.06 1.33
N ILE A 140 -2.74 14.59 0.95
CA ILE A 140 -3.77 14.18 1.90
C ILE A 140 -3.32 12.95 2.70
N LEU A 141 -2.74 11.96 2.02
CA LEU A 141 -2.21 10.76 2.68
C LEU A 141 -1.02 11.09 3.58
N ARG A 142 -0.09 11.93 3.12
CA ARG A 142 1.03 12.41 3.95
C ARG A 142 0.55 13.07 5.23
N ASN A 143 -0.40 14.00 5.13
CA ASN A 143 -0.96 14.69 6.29
C ASN A 143 -1.66 13.73 7.26
N TYR A 144 -2.35 12.70 6.74
CA TYR A 144 -2.96 11.67 7.56
C TYR A 144 -1.92 10.88 8.35
N PHE A 145 -0.88 10.35 7.70
CA PHE A 145 0.19 9.63 8.37
C PHE A 145 1.05 10.50 9.27
N GLN A 146 1.22 11.78 8.93
CA GLN A 146 1.89 12.73 9.81
C GLN A 146 1.16 12.91 11.14
N ARG A 147 -0.18 13.02 11.11
CA ARG A 147 -0.98 13.07 12.35
C ARG A 147 -0.79 11.83 13.22
N ILE A 148 -0.74 10.64 12.60
CA ILE A 148 -0.47 9.38 13.30
C ILE A 148 0.93 9.40 13.95
N SER A 149 1.94 9.83 13.21
CA SER A 149 3.30 9.91 13.74
C SER A 149 3.44 10.91 14.88
N LEU A 150 2.85 12.09 14.76
CA LEU A 150 2.82 13.11 15.83
C LEU A 150 2.10 12.60 17.07
N TYR A 151 0.97 11.91 16.89
CA TYR A 151 0.24 11.27 17.99
C TYR A 151 1.11 10.25 18.73
N LEU A 152 1.83 9.36 18.03
CA LEU A 152 2.74 8.41 18.67
C LEU A 152 3.84 9.12 19.46
N GLN A 153 4.44 10.19 18.92
CA GLN A 153 5.43 11.00 19.62
C GLN A 153 4.83 11.63 20.87
N GLU A 154 3.67 12.28 20.77
CA GLU A 154 2.98 12.91 21.90
C GLU A 154 2.67 11.90 23.01
N LYS A 155 2.25 10.69 22.64
CA LYS A 155 1.95 9.60 23.58
C LYS A 155 3.17 8.75 23.94
N GLN A 156 4.37 9.22 23.61
CA GLN A 156 5.67 8.57 23.94
C GLN A 156 5.71 7.09 23.52
N TYR A 157 5.12 6.78 22.37
CA TYR A 157 5.07 5.42 21.84
C TYR A 157 4.54 4.38 22.82
N SER A 158 3.65 4.79 23.72
CA SER A 158 3.07 3.93 24.76
C SER A 158 2.31 2.73 24.13
N PRO A 159 2.19 1.61 24.87
CA PRO A 159 1.48 0.43 24.37
C PRO A 159 0.03 0.72 23.92
N CYS A 160 -0.70 1.57 24.63
CA CYS A 160 -2.05 2.00 24.23
C CYS A 160 -2.03 2.86 22.96
N ALA A 161 -1.05 3.74 22.80
CA ALA A 161 -0.93 4.55 21.58
C ALA A 161 -0.71 3.67 20.35
N TRP A 162 0.17 2.68 20.45
CA TRP A 162 0.39 1.70 19.40
C TRP A 162 -0.86 0.87 19.09
N GLU A 163 -1.63 0.48 20.11
CA GLU A 163 -2.89 -0.26 19.91
C GLU A 163 -3.93 0.57 19.12
N ILE A 164 -4.07 1.86 19.45
CA ILE A 164 -4.94 2.79 18.69
C ILE A 164 -4.46 2.93 17.24
N VAL A 165 -3.16 3.11 17.03
CA VAL A 165 -2.57 3.21 15.69
C VAL A 165 -2.75 1.90 14.91
N ARG A 166 -2.53 0.75 15.53
CA ARG A 166 -2.77 -0.56 14.90
C ARG A 166 -4.20 -0.68 14.38
N ALA A 167 -5.18 -0.32 15.21
CA ALA A 167 -6.59 -0.36 14.81
C ALA A 167 -6.90 0.60 13.65
N GLU A 168 -6.30 1.80 13.64
CA GLU A 168 -6.45 2.78 12.55
C GLU A 168 -5.82 2.27 11.25
N ILE A 169 -4.64 1.65 11.30
CA ILE A 169 -3.99 1.07 10.12
C ILE A 169 -4.76 -0.14 9.59
N MET A 170 -5.37 -0.95 10.43
CA MET A 170 -6.28 -2.00 9.97
C MET A 170 -7.44 -1.44 9.15
N LYS A 171 -8.04 -0.32 9.58
CA LYS A 171 -9.09 0.39 8.83
C LYS A 171 -8.58 0.93 7.49
N ALA A 172 -7.35 1.48 7.45
CA ALA A 172 -6.73 1.96 6.23
C ALA A 172 -6.45 0.81 5.23
N LEU A 173 -5.90 -0.31 5.70
CA LEU A 173 -5.67 -1.51 4.89
C LEU A 173 -6.97 -2.10 4.36
N TYR A 174 -8.02 -2.20 5.20
CA TYR A 174 -9.32 -2.68 4.75
C TYR A 174 -9.88 -1.81 3.61
N SER A 175 -9.75 -0.50 3.70
CA SER A 175 -10.16 0.42 2.63
C SER A 175 -9.31 0.23 1.37
N SER A 176 -8.01 -0.05 1.52
CA SER A 176 -7.12 -0.37 0.40
C SER A 176 -7.52 -1.68 -0.31
N THR A 177 -7.93 -2.72 0.44
CA THR A 177 -8.43 -3.97 -0.18
C THR A 177 -9.67 -3.70 -1.03
N THR A 178 -10.59 -2.91 -0.53
CA THR A 178 -11.82 -2.52 -1.25
C THR A 178 -11.49 -1.77 -2.55
N LEU A 179 -10.49 -0.87 -2.50
CA LEU A 179 -10.01 -0.16 -3.67
C LEU A 179 -9.41 -1.13 -4.71
N GLN A 180 -8.56 -2.07 -4.28
CA GLN A 180 -7.97 -3.11 -5.14
C GLN A 180 -9.06 -3.97 -5.82
N GLU A 181 -10.06 -4.42 -5.07
CA GLU A 181 -11.18 -5.18 -5.61
C GLU A 181 -11.99 -4.40 -6.64
N SER A 182 -12.19 -3.08 -6.42
CA SER A 182 -12.87 -2.22 -7.38
C SER A 182 -12.13 -2.12 -8.71
N LEU A 183 -10.78 -2.13 -8.68
CA LEU A 183 -9.95 -2.15 -9.88
C LEU A 183 -10.06 -3.45 -10.67
N ARG A 184 -10.23 -4.58 -9.98
CA ARG A 184 -10.41 -5.89 -10.62
C ARG A 184 -11.76 -6.01 -11.32
N ARG A 185 -12.81 -5.39 -10.78
CA ARG A 185 -14.17 -5.42 -11.38
C ARG A 185 -14.32 -4.51 -12.61
N LYS A 186 -13.41 -3.55 -12.79
CA LYS A 186 -13.42 -2.64 -13.96
C LYS A 186 -12.74 -3.23 -15.21
N LYS A 187 -12.34 -4.51 -15.16
CA LYS A 187 -11.90 -5.30 -16.32
C LYS A 187 -13.10 -5.89 -17.04
#